data_6570c2dd2a251e11c9d2caf35bb2ee9c
#
_entry.id   6570c2dd2a251e11c9d2caf35bb2ee9c
#
_cell.length_a   1.000
_cell.length_b   1.000
_cell.length_c   1.000
_cell.angle_alpha   90.00
_cell.angle_beta   90.00
_cell.angle_gamma   90.00
#
_symmetry.space_group_name_H-M   'P 1'
#
loop_
_entity.id
_entity.type
_entity.pdbx_description
1 polymer ?
#
loop_
_entity_poly.entity_id
_entity_poly.type
_entity_poly.pdbx_seq_one_letter_code
_entity_poly.pdbx_strand_id
1 'polypeptide(L)'
;MKDYITNFDQLYNSMQKCRKGVSWKPSVKSFILNSEENLLRMERQLKEGTWKNGKPKPILITYPKRREGLSIPFKDRVYQRSINDNALYPQMSRHFKYANCACQKGKGTDFARKLVKKYLWNHYCKYGTEGYIIQVDIHGYYLNMRHKDVEKCFADGADLDTCQMSVAVLNEQYAGETGYNPGSQMVQIAGIALLNKLDHYVKEKLHVRYYIRYMDDFWILTHKKSDADYIFREVERSLYK
;
A
#
# COMPACT_ATOMS: atom_id res chain seq x y z
N MET A 1 -16.38 -14.66 -11.47
CA MET A 1 -15.24 -13.71 -11.38
C MET A 1 -15.63 -12.41 -12.06
N LYS A 2 -15.17 -11.25 -11.55
CA LYS A 2 -15.62 -9.94 -12.05
C LYS A 2 -14.96 -9.62 -13.41
N ASP A 3 -15.72 -9.63 -14.50
CA ASP A 3 -15.22 -9.36 -15.86
C ASP A 3 -14.44 -8.05 -15.96
N TYR A 4 -14.84 -7.01 -15.23
CA TYR A 4 -14.16 -5.72 -15.24
C TYR A 4 -12.74 -5.75 -14.59
N ILE A 5 -12.30 -6.89 -14.05
CA ILE A 5 -10.93 -7.09 -13.53
C ILE A 5 -10.13 -7.97 -14.49
N THR A 6 -10.78 -8.99 -15.09
CA THR A 6 -10.11 -10.09 -15.78
C THR A 6 -10.21 -10.06 -17.28
N ASN A 7 -10.95 -9.11 -17.87
CA ASN A 7 -11.05 -8.99 -19.32
C ASN A 7 -9.74 -8.48 -19.96
N PHE A 8 -9.59 -8.74 -21.25
CA PHE A 8 -8.41 -8.37 -22.02
C PHE A 8 -8.00 -6.90 -21.86
N ASP A 9 -8.96 -5.97 -21.97
CA ASP A 9 -8.67 -4.53 -21.94
C ASP A 9 -8.07 -4.09 -20.59
N GLN A 10 -8.60 -4.61 -19.48
CA GLN A 10 -8.09 -4.30 -18.16
C GLN A 10 -6.72 -4.92 -17.92
N LEU A 11 -6.50 -6.14 -18.37
CA LEU A 11 -5.20 -6.80 -18.32
C LEU A 11 -4.17 -6.06 -19.20
N TYR A 12 -4.57 -5.63 -20.40
CA TYR A 12 -3.72 -4.83 -21.29
C TYR A 12 -3.33 -3.48 -20.65
N ASN A 13 -4.32 -2.74 -20.11
CA ASN A 13 -4.07 -1.49 -19.41
C ASN A 13 -3.14 -1.67 -18.21
N SER A 14 -3.32 -2.76 -17.47
CA SER A 14 -2.47 -3.12 -16.33
C SER A 14 -1.06 -3.48 -16.77
N MET A 15 -0.91 -4.22 -17.88
CA MET A 15 0.38 -4.53 -18.49
C MET A 15 1.11 -3.24 -18.91
N GLN A 16 0.42 -2.30 -19.57
CA GLN A 16 1.01 -1.02 -19.97
C GLN A 16 1.54 -0.22 -18.78
N LYS A 17 0.86 -0.27 -17.64
CA LYS A 17 1.34 0.34 -16.39
C LYS A 17 2.52 -0.43 -15.79
N CYS A 18 2.47 -1.76 -15.76
CA CYS A 18 3.51 -2.62 -15.17
C CYS A 18 4.83 -2.61 -15.94
N ARG A 19 4.81 -2.37 -17.26
CA ARG A 19 6.03 -2.34 -18.08
C ARG A 19 6.87 -1.08 -17.92
N LYS A 20 6.28 0.00 -17.41
CA LYS A 20 7.01 1.28 -17.27
C LYS A 20 8.26 1.13 -16.42
N GLY A 21 9.40 1.55 -16.97
CA GLY A 21 10.70 1.48 -16.30
C GLY A 21 11.35 0.09 -16.23
N VAL A 22 10.68 -0.98 -16.72
CA VAL A 22 11.19 -2.36 -16.66
C VAL A 22 11.13 -3.11 -17.99
N SER A 23 10.75 -2.44 -19.10
CA SER A 23 10.63 -3.05 -20.43
C SER A 23 11.96 -3.61 -20.98
N TRP A 24 13.08 -3.15 -20.45
CA TRP A 24 14.42 -3.64 -20.80
C TRP A 24 14.72 -5.04 -20.25
N LYS A 25 13.99 -5.51 -19.22
CA LYS A 25 14.20 -6.84 -18.63
C LYS A 25 13.77 -7.93 -19.60
N PRO A 26 14.59 -8.98 -19.83
CA PRO A 26 14.30 -10.03 -20.82
C PRO A 26 12.93 -10.69 -20.64
N SER A 27 12.56 -11.01 -19.39
CA SER A 27 11.25 -11.62 -19.10
C SER A 27 10.06 -10.71 -19.41
N VAL A 28 10.21 -9.40 -19.21
CA VAL A 28 9.17 -8.41 -19.54
C VAL A 28 9.10 -8.22 -21.05
N LYS A 29 10.26 -8.12 -21.73
CA LYS A 29 10.36 -8.00 -23.19
C LYS A 29 9.70 -9.20 -23.88
N SER A 30 10.02 -10.42 -23.44
CA SER A 30 9.43 -11.65 -23.99
C SER A 30 7.91 -11.67 -23.82
N PHE A 31 7.38 -11.25 -22.65
CA PHE A 31 5.95 -11.16 -22.44
C PHE A 31 5.28 -10.14 -23.36
N ILE A 32 5.91 -8.97 -23.58
CA ILE A 32 5.37 -7.89 -24.40
C ILE A 32 5.35 -8.28 -25.88
N LEU A 33 6.37 -8.98 -26.37
CA LEU A 33 6.44 -9.42 -27.78
C LEU A 33 5.25 -10.32 -28.16
N ASN A 34 4.75 -11.13 -27.23
CA ASN A 34 3.59 -12.00 -27.42
C ASN A 34 2.41 -11.54 -26.53
N SER A 35 2.24 -10.21 -26.35
CA SER A 35 1.31 -9.67 -25.36
C SER A 35 -0.13 -10.08 -25.61
N GLU A 36 -0.58 -10.08 -26.85
CA GLU A 36 -1.95 -10.44 -27.23
C GLU A 36 -2.28 -11.88 -26.83
N GLU A 37 -1.49 -12.84 -27.28
CA GLU A 37 -1.65 -14.25 -26.93
C GLU A 37 -1.55 -14.49 -25.41
N ASN A 38 -0.56 -13.86 -24.75
CA ASN A 38 -0.38 -14.00 -23.31
C ASN A 38 -1.58 -13.45 -22.52
N LEU A 39 -2.12 -12.30 -22.91
CA LEU A 39 -3.27 -11.69 -22.24
C LEU A 39 -4.58 -12.45 -22.48
N LEU A 40 -4.82 -12.94 -23.71
CA LEU A 40 -5.98 -13.80 -24.01
C LEU A 40 -5.92 -15.12 -23.24
N ARG A 41 -4.72 -15.71 -23.10
CA ARG A 41 -4.51 -16.89 -22.27
C ARG A 41 -4.77 -16.60 -20.79
N MET A 42 -4.29 -15.46 -20.30
CA MET A 42 -4.55 -15.02 -18.92
C MET A 42 -6.05 -14.84 -18.68
N GLU A 43 -6.74 -14.12 -19.55
CA GLU A 43 -8.19 -13.92 -19.44
C GLU A 43 -8.94 -15.24 -19.36
N ARG A 44 -8.65 -16.18 -20.28
CA ARG A 44 -9.25 -17.51 -20.29
C ARG A 44 -9.01 -18.26 -18.98
N GLN A 45 -7.74 -18.36 -18.55
CA GLN A 45 -7.39 -19.08 -17.32
C GLN A 45 -8.04 -18.46 -16.08
N LEU A 46 -8.16 -17.12 -16.02
CA LEU A 46 -8.81 -16.43 -14.93
C LEU A 46 -10.32 -16.67 -14.94
N LYS A 47 -10.97 -16.69 -16.10
CA LYS A 47 -12.41 -17.02 -16.24
C LYS A 47 -12.73 -18.47 -15.87
N GLU A 48 -11.88 -19.40 -16.30
CA GLU A 48 -12.02 -20.83 -16.02
C GLU A 48 -11.60 -21.24 -14.60
N GLY A 49 -10.99 -20.33 -13.81
CA GLY A 49 -10.45 -20.65 -12.49
C GLY A 49 -9.21 -21.54 -12.51
N THR A 50 -8.56 -21.67 -13.68
CA THR A 50 -7.35 -22.51 -13.88
C THR A 50 -6.04 -21.71 -13.71
N TRP A 51 -6.14 -20.40 -13.44
CA TRP A 51 -5.00 -19.55 -13.21
C TRP A 51 -4.14 -20.00 -12.02
N LYS A 52 -2.83 -20.01 -12.22
CA LYS A 52 -1.84 -20.25 -11.15
C LYS A 52 -0.79 -19.16 -11.15
N ASN A 53 -0.56 -18.56 -10.00
CA ASN A 53 0.52 -17.62 -9.83
C ASN A 53 1.88 -18.33 -9.97
N GLY A 54 2.84 -17.65 -10.56
CA GLY A 54 4.20 -18.13 -10.63
C GLY A 54 4.93 -17.95 -9.29
N LYS A 55 5.94 -18.79 -9.04
CA LYS A 55 6.75 -18.70 -7.82
C LYS A 55 7.59 -17.42 -7.81
N PRO A 56 7.52 -16.59 -6.76
CA PRO A 56 8.40 -15.45 -6.59
C PRO A 56 9.87 -15.91 -6.49
N LYS A 57 10.79 -15.09 -7.04
CA LYS A 57 12.23 -15.36 -6.97
C LYS A 57 12.88 -14.43 -5.95
N PRO A 58 13.72 -14.93 -5.03
CA PRO A 58 14.47 -14.07 -4.13
C PRO A 58 15.40 -13.14 -4.91
N ILE A 59 15.49 -11.90 -4.50
CA ILE A 59 16.40 -10.88 -5.05
C ILE A 59 17.08 -10.14 -3.91
N LEU A 60 18.31 -9.73 -4.15
CA LEU A 60 19.06 -8.86 -3.25
C LEU A 60 19.11 -7.45 -3.85
N ILE A 61 18.54 -6.49 -3.16
CA ILE A 61 18.63 -5.07 -3.48
C ILE A 61 19.80 -4.50 -2.69
N THR A 62 20.79 -3.94 -3.38
CA THR A 62 22.04 -3.46 -2.74
C THR A 62 22.07 -1.94 -2.53
N TYR A 63 21.28 -1.20 -3.30
CA TYR A 63 21.26 0.27 -3.24
C TYR A 63 19.84 0.80 -3.13
N PRO A 64 19.58 1.87 -2.36
CA PRO A 64 20.50 2.62 -1.48
C PRO A 64 20.84 1.89 -0.18
N LYS A 65 20.06 0.90 0.21
CA LYS A 65 20.25 0.07 1.41
C LYS A 65 20.07 -1.40 1.03
N ARG A 66 20.95 -2.24 1.55
CA ARG A 66 20.86 -3.70 1.36
C ARG A 66 19.53 -4.23 1.93
N ARG A 67 18.76 -4.89 1.07
CA ARG A 67 17.45 -5.49 1.45
C ARG A 67 17.25 -6.79 0.66
N GLU A 68 16.74 -7.78 1.32
CA GLU A 68 16.20 -8.97 0.67
C GLU A 68 14.79 -8.68 0.17
N GLY A 69 14.46 -9.20 -0.98
CA GLY A 69 13.18 -8.98 -1.60
C GLY A 69 12.71 -10.17 -2.45
N LEU A 70 11.46 -10.12 -2.90
CA LEU A 70 10.88 -11.11 -3.79
C LEU A 70 10.52 -10.45 -5.14
N SER A 71 11.02 -11.03 -6.23
CA SER A 71 10.64 -10.65 -7.58
C SER A 71 9.46 -11.49 -8.05
N ILE A 72 8.31 -10.88 -8.15
CA ILE A 72 7.08 -11.51 -8.63
C ILE A 72 7.13 -11.59 -10.16
N PRO A 73 6.75 -12.72 -10.79
CA PRO A 73 6.67 -12.85 -12.24
C PRO A 73 5.83 -11.76 -12.88
N PHE A 74 6.21 -11.33 -14.09
CA PHE A 74 5.57 -10.18 -14.74
C PHE A 74 4.07 -10.41 -14.99
N LYS A 75 3.66 -11.62 -15.41
CA LYS A 75 2.26 -11.98 -15.61
C LYS A 75 1.42 -11.78 -14.32
N ASP A 76 1.96 -12.17 -13.17
CA ASP A 76 1.28 -12.06 -11.88
C ASP A 76 1.18 -10.60 -11.43
N ARG A 77 2.21 -9.80 -11.72
CA ARG A 77 2.16 -8.34 -11.50
C ARG A 77 1.07 -7.67 -12.33
N VAL A 78 0.85 -8.13 -13.57
CA VAL A 78 -0.24 -7.63 -14.43
C VAL A 78 -1.58 -7.95 -13.80
N TYR A 79 -1.78 -9.18 -13.34
CA TYR A 79 -3.02 -9.60 -12.68
C TYR A 79 -3.27 -8.84 -11.37
N GLN A 80 -2.27 -8.78 -10.49
CA GLN A 80 -2.34 -8.00 -9.25
C GLN A 80 -2.66 -6.53 -9.51
N ARG A 81 -2.04 -5.95 -10.54
CA ARG A 81 -2.31 -4.58 -10.93
C ARG A 81 -3.76 -4.40 -11.37
N SER A 82 -4.32 -5.36 -12.09
CA SER A 82 -5.72 -5.29 -12.52
C SER A 82 -6.67 -5.37 -11.33
N ILE A 83 -6.47 -6.29 -10.40
CA ILE A 83 -7.26 -6.35 -9.15
C ILE A 83 -7.15 -5.03 -8.38
N ASN A 84 -5.91 -4.56 -8.18
CA ASN A 84 -5.68 -3.35 -7.41
C ASN A 84 -6.37 -2.12 -8.01
N ASP A 85 -6.17 -1.87 -9.30
CA ASP A 85 -6.63 -0.63 -9.93
C ASP A 85 -8.14 -0.59 -10.15
N ASN A 86 -8.77 -1.76 -10.39
CA ASN A 86 -10.17 -1.85 -10.80
C ASN A 86 -11.11 -2.24 -9.64
N ALA A 87 -10.60 -2.83 -8.56
CA ALA A 87 -11.43 -3.28 -7.45
C ALA A 87 -10.90 -2.86 -6.08
N LEU A 88 -9.70 -3.28 -5.68
CA LEU A 88 -9.22 -3.12 -4.31
C LEU A 88 -9.00 -1.63 -3.95
N TYR A 89 -8.20 -0.91 -4.74
CA TYR A 89 -7.90 0.49 -4.46
C TYR A 89 -9.15 1.40 -4.46
N PRO A 90 -10.08 1.34 -5.44
CA PRO A 90 -11.28 2.15 -5.42
C PRO A 90 -12.15 1.95 -4.18
N GLN A 91 -12.19 0.73 -3.64
CA GLN A 91 -12.99 0.41 -2.46
C GLN A 91 -12.25 0.86 -1.18
N MET A 92 -10.99 0.46 -1.01
CA MET A 92 -10.19 0.77 0.18
C MET A 92 -9.94 2.27 0.35
N SER A 93 -9.68 3.00 -0.76
CA SER A 93 -9.31 4.41 -0.70
C SER A 93 -10.39 5.34 -0.16
N ARG A 94 -11.66 4.92 -0.17
CA ARG A 94 -12.80 5.68 0.40
C ARG A 94 -12.68 5.85 1.92
N HIS A 95 -11.97 4.93 2.57
CA HIS A 95 -11.82 4.91 4.02
C HIS A 95 -10.56 5.63 4.51
N PHE A 96 -9.64 5.98 3.60
CA PHE A 96 -8.35 6.55 3.99
C PHE A 96 -8.46 8.03 4.36
N LYS A 97 -7.85 8.41 5.47
CA LYS A 97 -7.79 9.79 5.90
C LYS A 97 -6.99 10.66 4.94
N TYR A 98 -7.36 11.94 4.85
CA TYR A 98 -6.66 12.93 4.04
C TYR A 98 -5.16 13.03 4.41
N ALA A 99 -4.86 12.91 5.69
CA ALA A 99 -3.51 12.97 6.24
C ALA A 99 -2.59 11.80 5.84
N ASN A 100 -3.15 10.69 5.32
CA ASN A 100 -2.37 9.62 4.73
C ASN A 100 -1.93 10.03 3.32
N CYS A 101 -0.63 10.23 3.15
CA CYS A 101 -0.02 10.82 1.95
C CYS A 101 0.61 9.81 1.01
N ALA A 102 0.68 8.52 1.38
CA ALA A 102 1.39 7.51 0.60
C ALA A 102 0.47 6.70 -0.32
N CYS A 103 1.01 6.24 -1.45
CA CYS A 103 0.43 5.23 -2.35
C CYS A 103 -1.02 5.46 -2.79
N GLN A 104 -1.46 6.71 -2.87
CA GLN A 104 -2.78 7.11 -3.31
C GLN A 104 -2.70 8.01 -4.56
N LYS A 105 -3.74 7.98 -5.41
CA LYS A 105 -3.82 8.86 -6.58
C LYS A 105 -3.80 10.33 -6.14
N GLY A 106 -2.97 11.13 -6.79
CA GLY A 106 -2.81 12.55 -6.47
C GLY A 106 -2.03 12.84 -5.18
N LYS A 107 -1.54 11.81 -4.48
CA LYS A 107 -0.71 11.95 -3.28
C LYS A 107 0.68 11.33 -3.50
N GLY A 108 1.60 11.67 -2.63
CA GLY A 108 3.00 11.23 -2.69
C GLY A 108 3.88 12.16 -1.86
N THR A 109 5.19 12.08 -2.05
CA THR A 109 6.16 12.87 -1.29
C THR A 109 5.96 14.38 -1.45
N ASP A 110 5.62 14.85 -2.64
CA ASP A 110 5.38 16.29 -2.88
C ASP A 110 4.10 16.76 -2.19
N PHE A 111 3.05 15.93 -2.19
CA PHE A 111 1.84 16.23 -1.43
C PHE A 111 2.13 16.30 0.08
N ALA A 112 2.88 15.32 0.61
CA ALA A 112 3.28 15.31 2.01
C ALA A 112 4.10 16.56 2.38
N ARG A 113 5.10 16.92 1.57
CA ARG A 113 5.92 18.14 1.77
C ARG A 113 5.08 19.42 1.77
N LYS A 114 4.13 19.55 0.83
CA LYS A 114 3.21 20.70 0.80
C LYS A 114 2.37 20.77 2.06
N LEU A 115 1.90 19.62 2.54
CA LEU A 115 1.06 19.54 3.74
C LEU A 115 1.86 19.87 5.00
N VAL A 116 3.11 19.37 5.13
CA VAL A 116 4.03 19.75 6.22
C VAL A 116 4.26 21.25 6.24
N LYS A 117 4.62 21.84 5.08
CA LYS A 117 4.83 23.30 4.98
C LYS A 117 3.59 24.09 5.42
N LYS A 118 2.40 23.67 4.97
CA LYS A 118 1.14 24.29 5.39
C LYS A 118 0.91 24.19 6.90
N TYR A 119 1.18 23.05 7.49
CA TYR A 119 0.98 22.84 8.92
C TYR A 119 1.96 23.63 9.78
N LEU A 120 3.25 23.67 9.38
CA LEU A 120 4.26 24.49 10.03
C LEU A 120 3.90 25.98 9.96
N TRP A 121 3.48 26.47 8.78
CA TRP A 121 3.05 27.85 8.61
C TRP A 121 1.84 28.20 9.49
N ASN A 122 0.80 27.35 9.48
CA ASN A 122 -0.39 27.57 10.30
C ASN A 122 -0.07 27.54 11.81
N HIS A 123 0.88 26.71 12.22
CA HIS A 123 1.35 26.64 13.59
C HIS A 123 2.12 27.91 13.95
N TYR A 124 3.06 28.31 13.09
CA TYR A 124 3.86 29.52 13.27
C TYR A 124 3.00 30.79 13.40
N CYS A 125 2.00 30.96 12.52
CA CYS A 125 1.10 32.10 12.61
C CYS A 125 0.32 32.17 13.92
N LYS A 126 0.10 31.03 14.60
CA LYS A 126 -0.68 30.97 15.84
C LYS A 126 0.17 31.01 17.11
N TYR A 127 1.34 30.38 17.07
CA TYR A 127 2.16 30.08 18.24
C TYR A 127 3.63 30.52 18.10
N GLY A 128 4.02 31.11 16.98
CA GLY A 128 5.42 31.45 16.68
C GLY A 128 6.27 30.18 16.48
N THR A 129 7.49 30.24 16.99
CA THR A 129 8.48 29.15 16.88
C THR A 129 8.33 28.06 17.95
N GLU A 130 7.50 28.29 18.95
CA GLU A 130 7.29 27.34 20.05
C GLU A 130 6.45 26.16 19.61
N GLY A 131 6.97 24.94 19.82
CA GLY A 131 6.24 23.73 19.46
C GLY A 131 7.07 22.46 19.59
N TYR A 132 6.40 21.32 19.50
CA TYR A 132 6.99 19.99 19.63
C TYR A 132 6.57 19.13 18.45
N ILE A 133 7.55 18.45 17.87
CA ILE A 133 7.35 17.50 16.77
C ILE A 133 7.55 16.09 17.31
N ILE A 134 6.58 15.22 17.07
CA ILE A 134 6.69 13.79 17.27
C ILE A 134 6.89 13.17 15.89
N GLN A 135 7.99 12.46 15.71
CA GLN A 135 8.25 11.65 14.52
C GLN A 135 8.39 10.20 14.94
N VAL A 136 7.65 9.32 14.29
CA VAL A 136 7.64 7.88 14.56
C VAL A 136 7.84 7.12 13.26
N ASP A 137 8.70 6.11 13.32
CA ASP A 137 8.92 5.08 12.29
C ASP A 137 8.68 3.71 12.92
N ILE A 138 7.93 2.85 12.21
CA ILE A 138 7.62 1.50 12.70
C ILE A 138 8.68 0.53 12.18
N HIS A 139 9.51 0.04 13.10
CA HIS A 139 10.62 -0.86 12.76
C HIS A 139 10.12 -2.14 12.07
N GLY A 140 10.71 -2.42 10.88
CA GLY A 140 10.43 -3.66 10.16
C GLY A 140 8.98 -3.83 9.72
N TYR A 141 8.25 -2.73 9.48
CA TYR A 141 6.81 -2.71 9.27
C TYR A 141 6.31 -3.82 8.36
N TYR A 142 6.79 -3.88 7.12
CA TYR A 142 6.35 -4.89 6.15
C TYR A 142 6.70 -6.33 6.53
N LEU A 143 7.81 -6.55 7.22
CA LEU A 143 8.24 -7.88 7.66
C LEU A 143 7.40 -8.40 8.84
N ASN A 144 6.83 -7.49 9.61
CA ASN A 144 6.02 -7.82 10.79
C ASN A 144 4.50 -7.77 10.53
N MET A 145 4.06 -7.41 9.31
CA MET A 145 2.65 -7.41 8.96
C MET A 145 2.08 -8.84 9.00
N ARG A 146 1.11 -9.08 9.88
CA ARG A 146 0.44 -10.39 9.96
C ARG A 146 -0.57 -10.54 8.83
N HIS A 147 -0.55 -11.70 8.16
CA HIS A 147 -1.42 -11.97 7.02
C HIS A 147 -2.91 -11.88 7.39
N LYS A 148 -3.29 -12.42 8.55
CA LYS A 148 -4.67 -12.34 9.07
C LYS A 148 -5.16 -10.92 9.32
N ASP A 149 -4.28 -9.99 9.70
CA ASP A 149 -4.68 -8.60 9.92
C ASP A 149 -4.91 -7.87 8.60
N VAL A 150 -4.11 -8.20 7.56
CA VAL A 150 -4.31 -7.71 6.20
C VAL A 150 -5.63 -8.24 5.63
N GLU A 151 -5.89 -9.54 5.79
CA GLU A 151 -7.16 -10.17 5.39
C GLU A 151 -8.36 -9.49 6.04
N LYS A 152 -8.30 -9.27 7.37
CA LYS A 152 -9.33 -8.54 8.10
C LYS A 152 -9.52 -7.11 7.59
N CYS A 153 -8.43 -6.38 7.31
CA CYS A 153 -8.52 -5.04 6.75
C CYS A 153 -9.19 -5.02 5.37
N PHE A 154 -8.91 -6.02 4.53
CA PHE A 154 -9.55 -6.13 3.22
C PHE A 154 -11.03 -6.51 3.34
N ALA A 155 -11.38 -7.40 4.27
CA ALA A 155 -12.76 -7.76 4.55
C ALA A 155 -13.58 -6.57 5.11
N ASP A 156 -12.96 -5.73 5.95
CA ASP A 156 -13.59 -4.53 6.50
C ASP A 156 -13.81 -3.42 5.45
N GLY A 157 -12.99 -3.38 4.39
CA GLY A 157 -12.95 -2.25 3.45
C GLY A 157 -13.33 -2.55 1.99
N ALA A 158 -13.45 -3.83 1.62
CA ALA A 158 -13.78 -4.26 0.27
C ALA A 158 -14.93 -5.27 0.27
N ASP A 159 -15.57 -5.44 -0.90
CA ASP A 159 -16.58 -6.49 -1.06
C ASP A 159 -15.94 -7.89 -0.98
N LEU A 160 -16.78 -8.90 -0.70
CA LEU A 160 -16.33 -10.27 -0.46
C LEU A 160 -15.46 -10.83 -1.60
N ASP A 161 -15.88 -10.66 -2.85
CA ASP A 161 -15.14 -11.17 -4.00
C ASP A 161 -13.76 -10.50 -4.14
N THR A 162 -13.71 -9.17 -4.00
CA THR A 162 -12.45 -8.41 -4.07
C THR A 162 -11.51 -8.81 -2.93
N CYS A 163 -12.04 -8.99 -1.73
CA CYS A 163 -11.28 -9.47 -0.58
C CYS A 163 -10.71 -10.86 -0.86
N GLN A 164 -11.55 -11.83 -1.24
CA GLN A 164 -11.14 -13.21 -1.52
C GLN A 164 -10.08 -13.29 -2.63
N MET A 165 -10.29 -12.59 -3.74
CA MET A 165 -9.30 -12.55 -4.83
C MET A 165 -7.95 -11.97 -4.39
N SER A 166 -7.98 -10.88 -3.63
CA SER A 166 -6.77 -10.20 -3.16
C SER A 166 -5.99 -11.05 -2.16
N VAL A 167 -6.69 -11.66 -1.21
CA VAL A 167 -6.12 -12.54 -0.19
C VAL A 167 -5.55 -13.80 -0.83
N ALA A 168 -6.28 -14.46 -1.74
CA ALA A 168 -5.80 -15.65 -2.44
C ALA A 168 -4.47 -15.38 -3.17
N VAL A 169 -4.39 -14.28 -3.91
CA VAL A 169 -3.16 -13.90 -4.62
C VAL A 169 -1.99 -13.61 -3.66
N LEU A 170 -2.24 -12.95 -2.53
CA LEU A 170 -1.20 -12.67 -1.55
C LEU A 170 -0.73 -13.96 -0.85
N ASN A 171 -1.65 -14.84 -0.44
CA ASN A 171 -1.31 -16.09 0.25
C ASN A 171 -0.54 -17.08 -0.64
N GLU A 172 -0.80 -17.10 -1.96
CA GLU A 172 0.00 -17.90 -2.88
C GLU A 172 1.44 -17.39 -3.06
N GLN A 173 1.69 -16.10 -2.81
CA GLN A 173 2.99 -15.48 -3.04
C GLN A 173 3.83 -15.30 -1.79
N TYR A 174 3.19 -15.19 -0.63
CA TYR A 174 3.86 -14.96 0.64
C TYR A 174 3.55 -16.11 1.60
N ALA A 175 4.56 -16.91 1.88
CA ALA A 175 4.44 -18.04 2.79
C ALA A 175 4.51 -17.58 4.26
N GLY A 176 3.94 -18.37 5.16
CA GLY A 176 3.97 -18.12 6.59
C GLY A 176 2.78 -17.29 7.08
N GLU A 177 2.90 -16.76 8.29
CA GLU A 177 1.83 -15.98 8.95
C GLU A 177 2.10 -14.48 8.96
N THR A 178 3.35 -14.08 8.69
CA THR A 178 3.82 -12.71 8.73
C THR A 178 4.75 -12.42 7.56
N GLY A 179 4.83 -11.16 7.20
CA GLY A 179 5.80 -10.64 6.27
C GLY A 179 5.28 -10.49 4.85
N TYR A 180 5.51 -9.28 4.33
CA TYR A 180 5.27 -8.93 2.95
C TYR A 180 6.47 -8.17 2.36
N ASN A 181 6.59 -8.23 1.05
CA ASN A 181 7.56 -7.41 0.33
C ASN A 181 6.84 -6.26 -0.38
N PRO A 182 7.24 -4.99 -0.19
CA PRO A 182 6.56 -3.81 -0.73
C PRO A 182 6.63 -3.66 -2.26
N GLY A 183 7.08 -4.69 -3.00
CA GLY A 183 7.18 -4.69 -4.46
C GLY A 183 5.85 -4.71 -5.21
N SER A 184 4.74 -5.03 -4.54
CA SER A 184 3.38 -5.06 -5.10
C SER A 184 2.56 -3.88 -4.60
N GLN A 185 1.71 -3.31 -5.47
CA GLN A 185 0.77 -2.27 -5.06
C GLN A 185 -0.29 -2.78 -4.09
N MET A 186 -0.71 -4.04 -4.21
CA MET A 186 -1.64 -4.64 -3.25
C MET A 186 -1.04 -4.67 -1.84
N VAL A 187 0.24 -5.02 -1.72
CA VAL A 187 0.97 -4.96 -0.44
C VAL A 187 1.09 -3.53 0.08
N GLN A 188 1.30 -2.56 -0.81
CA GLN A 188 1.31 -1.14 -0.41
C GLN A 188 -0.06 -0.69 0.12
N ILE A 189 -1.16 -1.09 -0.54
CA ILE A 189 -2.52 -0.80 -0.06
C ILE A 189 -2.79 -1.51 1.28
N ALA A 190 -2.35 -2.77 1.44
CA ALA A 190 -2.42 -3.46 2.71
C ALA A 190 -1.70 -2.68 3.83
N GLY A 191 -0.49 -2.20 3.55
CA GLY A 191 0.29 -1.39 4.50
C GLY A 191 -0.40 -0.09 4.90
N ILE A 192 -1.04 0.63 3.98
CA ILE A 192 -1.81 1.82 4.36
C ILE A 192 -3.10 1.46 5.11
N ALA A 193 -3.75 0.36 4.76
CA ALA A 193 -5.00 -0.08 5.36
C ALA A 193 -4.85 -0.50 6.83
N LEU A 194 -3.77 -1.22 7.15
CA LEU A 194 -3.48 -1.66 8.53
C LEU A 194 -3.42 -0.49 9.52
N LEU A 195 -2.77 0.60 9.13
CA LEU A 195 -2.64 1.78 9.98
C LEU A 195 -3.80 2.78 9.83
N ASN A 196 -4.81 2.48 9.02
CA ASN A 196 -5.94 3.38 8.84
C ASN A 196 -6.75 3.58 10.13
N LYS A 197 -6.86 2.54 10.98
CA LYS A 197 -7.50 2.66 12.30
C LYS A 197 -6.74 3.65 13.20
N LEU A 198 -5.41 3.66 13.13
CA LEU A 198 -4.59 4.65 13.82
C LEU A 198 -4.84 6.07 13.28
N ASP A 199 -4.94 6.25 11.94
CA ASP A 199 -5.24 7.55 11.34
C ASP A 199 -6.59 8.10 11.86
N HIS A 200 -7.61 7.23 11.93
CA HIS A 200 -8.92 7.60 12.49
C HIS A 200 -8.82 7.95 13.97
N TYR A 201 -8.13 7.13 14.76
CA TYR A 201 -7.94 7.38 16.20
C TYR A 201 -7.27 8.72 16.45
N VAL A 202 -6.16 9.00 15.77
CA VAL A 202 -5.42 10.26 15.91
C VAL A 202 -6.25 11.47 15.51
N LYS A 203 -7.03 11.36 14.41
CA LYS A 203 -7.82 12.47 13.89
C LYS A 203 -9.15 12.68 14.58
N GLU A 204 -9.84 11.61 14.98
CA GLU A 204 -11.23 11.66 15.45
C GLU A 204 -11.36 11.52 16.96
N LYS A 205 -10.43 10.81 17.62
CA LYS A 205 -10.45 10.63 19.08
C LYS A 205 -9.48 11.55 19.80
N LEU A 206 -8.24 11.62 19.32
CA LEU A 206 -7.24 12.51 19.90
C LEU A 206 -7.34 13.94 19.37
N HIS A 207 -8.16 14.19 18.34
CA HIS A 207 -8.38 15.50 17.71
C HIS A 207 -7.08 16.22 17.29
N VAL A 208 -6.04 15.46 16.93
CA VAL A 208 -4.75 16.02 16.53
C VAL A 208 -4.90 16.81 15.23
N ARG A 209 -4.66 18.13 15.31
CA ARG A 209 -4.84 19.03 14.17
C ARG A 209 -3.80 18.80 13.07
N TYR A 210 -2.54 18.71 13.44
CA TYR A 210 -1.39 18.62 12.54
C TYR A 210 -0.80 17.22 12.59
N TYR A 211 -1.34 16.32 11.76
CA TYR A 211 -0.95 14.92 11.63
C TYR A 211 -0.75 14.58 10.17
N ILE A 212 0.33 13.90 9.84
CA ILE A 212 0.65 13.39 8.52
C ILE A 212 1.24 12.00 8.67
N ARG A 213 0.81 11.07 7.79
CA ARG A 213 1.41 9.74 7.68
C ARG A 213 1.87 9.46 6.25
N TYR A 214 3.07 8.91 6.12
CA TYR A 214 3.61 8.41 4.86
C TYR A 214 4.06 6.97 5.05
N MET A 215 3.23 6.00 4.69
CA MET A 215 3.37 4.56 5.00
C MET A 215 3.42 4.32 6.52
N ASP A 216 4.55 3.82 7.01
CA ASP A 216 4.91 3.56 8.41
C ASP A 216 5.47 4.78 9.14
N ASP A 217 5.94 5.78 8.41
CA ASP A 217 6.38 7.05 8.98
C ASP A 217 5.19 7.97 9.28
N PHE A 218 5.11 8.53 10.47
CA PHE A 218 4.15 9.59 10.77
C PHE A 218 4.74 10.73 11.58
N TRP A 219 4.12 11.89 11.42
CA TRP A 219 4.58 13.14 11.94
C TRP A 219 3.41 13.92 12.56
N ILE A 220 3.63 14.43 13.78
CA ILE A 220 2.64 15.18 14.54
C ILE A 220 3.30 16.46 15.07
N LEU A 221 2.59 17.57 14.98
CA LEU A 221 3.04 18.85 15.55
C LEU A 221 2.04 19.33 16.59
N THR A 222 2.54 19.67 17.78
CA THR A 222 1.77 20.22 18.90
C THR A 222 2.43 21.49 19.45
N HIS A 223 1.68 22.32 20.18
CA HIS A 223 2.23 23.49 20.82
C HIS A 223 2.84 23.17 22.19
N LYS A 224 2.22 22.31 22.98
CA LYS A 224 2.64 22.01 24.34
C LYS A 224 3.33 20.65 24.43
N LYS A 225 4.35 20.55 25.30
CA LYS A 225 5.04 19.29 25.58
C LYS A 225 4.10 18.25 26.19
N SER A 226 3.22 18.67 27.11
CA SER A 226 2.22 17.78 27.73
C SER A 226 1.33 17.08 26.69
N ASP A 227 0.92 17.82 25.65
CA ASP A 227 0.10 17.28 24.57
C ASP A 227 0.91 16.29 23.71
N ALA A 228 2.19 16.61 23.44
CA ALA A 228 3.09 15.71 22.73
C ALA A 228 3.29 14.40 23.50
N ASP A 229 3.60 14.46 24.79
CA ASP A 229 3.80 13.29 25.64
C ASP A 229 2.52 12.43 25.78
N TYR A 230 1.35 13.08 25.87
CA TYR A 230 0.07 12.40 25.91
C TYR A 230 -0.23 11.68 24.59
N ILE A 231 -0.13 12.40 23.45
CA ILE A 231 -0.42 11.85 22.12
C ILE A 231 0.53 10.69 21.81
N PHE A 232 1.83 10.83 22.14
CA PHE A 232 2.80 9.77 21.90
C PHE A 232 2.40 8.47 22.62
N ARG A 233 2.07 8.55 23.92
CA ARG A 233 1.62 7.38 24.70
C ARG A 233 0.35 6.75 24.15
N GLU A 234 -0.61 7.55 23.71
CA GLU A 234 -1.86 7.04 23.16
C GLU A 234 -1.67 6.38 21.78
N VAL A 235 -0.79 6.93 20.94
CA VAL A 235 -0.39 6.32 19.66
C VAL A 235 0.34 4.99 19.92
N GLU A 236 1.29 4.97 20.83
CA GLU A 236 2.00 3.74 21.21
C GLU A 236 1.03 2.66 21.69
N ARG A 237 0.13 2.97 22.60
CA ARG A 237 -0.92 2.02 23.04
C ARG A 237 -1.80 1.51 21.91
N SER A 238 -2.09 2.36 20.92
CA SER A 238 -2.90 1.97 19.77
C SER A 238 -2.18 1.02 18.82
N LEU A 239 -0.86 1.10 18.73
CA LEU A 239 -0.05 0.21 17.88
C LEU A 239 0.15 -1.18 18.49
N TYR A 240 0.05 -1.33 19.82
CA TYR A 240 0.18 -2.62 20.52
C TYR A 240 -1.15 -3.38 20.72
N LYS A 241 -2.28 -2.82 20.26
CA LYS A 241 -3.60 -3.48 20.26
C LYS A 241 -3.87 -4.19 18.93
#